data_7eed25956afdffa8df5885828b96e020
#
_entry.id   7eed25956afdffa8df5885828b96e020
#
_cell.length_a   1.000
_cell.length_b   1.000
_cell.length_c   1.000
_cell.angle_alpha   90.00
_cell.angle_beta   90.00
_cell.angle_gamma   90.00
#
_symmetry.space_group_name_H-M   'P 1'
#
loop_
_entity.id
_entity.type
_entity.pdbx_description
1 polymer ?
#
loop_
_entity_poly.entity_id
_entity_poly.type
_entity_poly.pdbx_seq_one_letter_code
_entity_poly.pdbx_strand_id
1 'polypeptide(L)'
;AVLLEVFPEEQRGVAMGLFGVAAMFSPLAGPFIGGYLTDNYSWQWIFIINIPLCLLSLLLVKLFVPDEQPVKQKYNKKFDIFGYASIVIAMGCLQVVLDKGQQHNWFDETWICWLSGICIFSFVFFYVWELEYKYPVIDIRVFKDRNFLFGTFASAFINVVLYSTLLLVPMFVQSLIGYSPSMSGLLMFPRAVVCFIGLIAAGEISKYVEGRLLAII
;
A
#
# COMPACT_ATOMS: atom_id res chain seq x y z
N ALA A 1 1.17 8.33 -12.52
CA ALA A 1 1.71 8.63 -13.85
C ALA A 1 0.58 8.99 -14.81
N VAL A 2 -0.31 8.06 -15.21
CA VAL A 2 -1.39 8.27 -16.21
C VAL A 2 -2.25 9.52 -15.94
N LEU A 3 -2.66 9.77 -14.71
CA LEU A 3 -3.44 10.97 -14.36
C LEU A 3 -2.71 12.29 -14.64
N LEU A 4 -1.39 12.32 -14.44
CA LEU A 4 -0.58 13.50 -14.68
C LEU A 4 -0.29 13.74 -16.18
N GLU A 5 -0.44 12.71 -17.00
CA GLU A 5 -0.22 12.78 -18.45
C GLU A 5 -1.50 13.13 -19.21
N VAL A 6 -2.64 12.58 -18.75
CA VAL A 6 -3.94 12.76 -19.41
C VAL A 6 -4.57 14.13 -19.09
N PHE A 7 -4.36 14.67 -17.87
CA PHE A 7 -4.96 15.93 -17.46
C PHE A 7 -4.04 17.13 -17.70
N PRO A 8 -4.56 18.26 -18.25
CA PRO A 8 -3.81 19.51 -18.38
C PRO A 8 -3.39 20.04 -17.01
N GLU A 9 -2.34 20.87 -16.97
CA GLU A 9 -1.70 21.33 -15.72
C GLU A 9 -2.68 21.98 -14.74
N GLU A 10 -3.63 22.77 -15.28
CA GLU A 10 -4.64 23.46 -14.46
C GLU A 10 -5.61 22.48 -13.74
N GLN A 11 -5.82 21.29 -14.29
CA GLN A 11 -6.77 20.31 -13.77
C GLN A 11 -6.10 19.18 -12.97
N ARG A 12 -4.76 19.09 -12.98
CA ARG A 12 -4.02 18.05 -12.25
C ARG A 12 -4.33 18.02 -10.76
N GLY A 13 -4.51 19.18 -10.14
CA GLY A 13 -4.87 19.27 -8.72
C GLY A 13 -6.21 18.61 -8.41
N VAL A 14 -7.22 18.83 -9.25
CA VAL A 14 -8.54 18.21 -9.11
C VAL A 14 -8.47 16.69 -9.35
N ALA A 15 -7.74 16.26 -10.38
CA ALA A 15 -7.57 14.85 -10.69
C ALA A 15 -6.85 14.09 -9.56
N MET A 16 -5.79 14.68 -8.99
CA MET A 16 -5.08 14.12 -7.83
C MET A 16 -5.94 14.11 -6.57
N GLY A 17 -6.78 15.14 -6.38
CA GLY A 17 -7.75 15.17 -5.29
C GLY A 17 -8.78 14.05 -5.40
N LEU A 18 -9.37 13.82 -6.57
CA LEU A 18 -10.29 12.72 -6.82
C LEU A 18 -9.63 11.35 -6.63
N PHE A 19 -8.39 11.20 -7.09
CA PHE A 19 -7.62 9.99 -6.85
C PHE A 19 -7.39 9.74 -5.35
N GLY A 20 -7.02 10.79 -4.60
CA GLY A 20 -6.84 10.71 -3.15
C GLY A 20 -8.13 10.29 -2.43
N VAL A 21 -9.27 10.87 -2.82
CA VAL A 21 -10.60 10.48 -2.31
C VAL A 21 -10.89 9.01 -2.60
N ALA A 22 -10.69 8.55 -3.83
CA ALA A 22 -10.91 7.15 -4.21
C ALA A 22 -9.98 6.19 -3.46
N ALA A 23 -8.70 6.55 -3.32
CA ALA A 23 -7.71 5.77 -2.59
C ALA A 23 -8.04 5.62 -1.09
N MET A 24 -8.63 6.66 -0.48
CA MET A 24 -9.06 6.63 0.92
C MET A 24 -10.40 5.93 1.12
N PHE A 25 -11.28 5.97 0.13
CA PHE A 25 -12.59 5.30 0.21
C PHE A 25 -12.44 3.78 0.31
N SER A 26 -11.46 3.19 -0.35
CA SER A 26 -11.25 1.74 -0.40
C SER A 26 -10.95 1.11 0.98
N PRO A 27 -9.94 1.56 1.74
CA PRO A 27 -9.68 1.05 3.10
C PRO A 27 -10.86 1.28 4.06
N LEU A 28 -11.70 2.26 3.75
CA LEU A 28 -12.86 2.67 4.49
C LEU A 28 -14.03 1.72 4.30
N ALA A 29 -14.38 1.46 3.06
CA ALA A 29 -15.47 0.58 2.69
C ALA A 29 -15.13 -0.89 2.93
N GLY A 30 -13.82 -1.25 2.85
CA GLY A 30 -13.34 -2.63 2.95
C GLY A 30 -13.81 -3.37 4.19
N PRO A 31 -13.55 -2.89 5.42
CA PRO A 31 -13.98 -3.56 6.64
C PRO A 31 -15.50 -3.70 6.76
N PHE A 32 -16.26 -2.70 6.32
CA PHE A 32 -17.71 -2.73 6.36
C PHE A 32 -18.29 -3.76 5.37
N ILE A 33 -17.86 -3.70 4.10
CA ILE A 33 -18.31 -4.63 3.06
C ILE A 33 -17.83 -6.05 3.39
N GLY A 34 -16.56 -6.19 3.80
CA GLY A 34 -15.99 -7.49 4.18
C GLY A 34 -16.69 -8.12 5.37
N GLY A 35 -16.98 -7.33 6.41
CA GLY A 35 -17.75 -7.78 7.56
C GLY A 35 -19.15 -8.23 7.19
N TYR A 36 -19.87 -7.44 6.41
CA TYR A 36 -21.22 -7.78 5.94
C TYR A 36 -21.26 -9.07 5.10
N LEU A 37 -20.29 -9.23 4.18
CA LEU A 37 -20.20 -10.44 3.34
C LEU A 37 -19.86 -11.68 4.17
N THR A 38 -19.01 -11.55 5.17
CA THR A 38 -18.60 -12.66 6.04
C THR A 38 -19.78 -13.14 6.90
N ASP A 39 -20.56 -12.23 7.46
CA ASP A 39 -21.68 -12.58 8.33
C ASP A 39 -22.90 -13.14 7.57
N ASN A 40 -23.22 -12.60 6.38
CA ASN A 40 -24.44 -12.94 5.67
C ASN A 40 -24.25 -14.01 4.59
N TYR A 41 -23.03 -14.20 4.09
CA TYR A 41 -22.75 -15.19 3.04
C TYR A 41 -21.63 -16.15 3.48
N SER A 42 -20.38 -15.81 3.19
CA SER A 42 -19.18 -16.53 3.62
C SER A 42 -17.92 -15.70 3.34
N TRP A 43 -16.82 -16.03 4.00
CA TRP A 43 -15.55 -15.31 3.83
C TRP A 43 -15.00 -15.35 2.39
N GLN A 44 -15.35 -16.37 1.60
CA GLN A 44 -14.92 -16.49 0.20
C GLN A 44 -15.47 -15.35 -0.68
N TRP A 45 -16.63 -14.80 -0.34
CA TRP A 45 -17.24 -13.70 -1.09
C TRP A 45 -16.39 -12.43 -1.08
N ILE A 46 -15.53 -12.25 -0.08
CA ILE A 46 -14.55 -11.14 -0.04
C ILE A 46 -13.62 -11.19 -1.26
N PHE A 47 -13.27 -12.38 -1.73
CA PHE A 47 -12.44 -12.56 -2.93
C PHE A 47 -13.26 -12.49 -4.21
N ILE A 48 -14.44 -13.10 -4.22
CA ILE A 48 -15.31 -13.18 -5.40
C ILE A 48 -15.75 -11.79 -5.85
N ILE A 49 -16.05 -10.87 -4.92
CA ILE A 49 -16.47 -9.50 -5.25
C ILE A 49 -15.41 -8.72 -6.03
N ASN A 50 -14.14 -9.08 -5.90
CA ASN A 50 -13.07 -8.44 -6.65
C ASN A 50 -13.12 -8.80 -8.15
N ILE A 51 -13.64 -9.96 -8.53
CA ILE A 51 -13.70 -10.41 -9.93
C ILE A 51 -14.51 -9.43 -10.80
N PRO A 52 -15.79 -9.12 -10.50
CA PRO A 52 -16.56 -8.16 -11.28
C PRO A 52 -15.96 -6.75 -11.24
N LEU A 53 -15.38 -6.33 -10.10
CA LEU A 53 -14.73 -5.03 -10.00
C LEU A 53 -13.48 -4.93 -10.89
N CYS A 54 -12.65 -5.97 -10.93
CA CYS A 54 -11.49 -6.04 -11.82
C CYS A 54 -11.91 -6.07 -13.29
N LEU A 55 -12.94 -6.83 -13.66
CA LEU A 55 -13.46 -6.86 -15.01
C LEU A 55 -14.01 -5.49 -15.44
N LEU A 56 -14.76 -4.83 -14.56
CA LEU A 56 -15.26 -3.47 -14.79
C LEU A 56 -14.09 -2.48 -14.97
N SER A 57 -13.10 -2.53 -14.09
CA SER A 57 -11.91 -1.68 -14.18
C SER A 57 -11.17 -1.89 -15.49
N LEU A 58 -10.97 -3.14 -15.91
CA LEU A 58 -10.32 -3.49 -17.17
C LEU A 58 -11.10 -2.97 -18.38
N LEU A 59 -12.43 -3.08 -18.34
CA LEU A 59 -13.32 -2.54 -19.38
C LEU A 59 -13.21 -1.01 -19.45
N LEU A 60 -13.26 -0.32 -18.29
CA LEU A 60 -13.14 1.14 -18.24
C LEU A 60 -11.79 1.63 -18.75
N VAL A 61 -10.70 0.97 -18.34
CA VAL A 61 -9.35 1.30 -18.85
C VAL A 61 -9.31 1.14 -20.37
N LYS A 62 -9.83 0.04 -20.90
CA LYS A 62 -9.83 -0.21 -22.35
C LYS A 62 -10.69 0.81 -23.13
N LEU A 63 -11.78 1.33 -22.53
CA LEU A 63 -12.67 2.28 -23.20
C LEU A 63 -12.19 3.73 -23.11
N PHE A 64 -11.60 4.12 -21.97
CA PHE A 64 -11.33 5.53 -21.68
C PHE A 64 -9.87 5.91 -21.68
N VAL A 65 -8.95 4.97 -21.50
CA VAL A 65 -7.53 5.26 -21.56
C VAL A 65 -7.06 5.08 -22.99
N PRO A 66 -6.60 6.16 -23.66
CA PRO A 66 -6.10 6.05 -25.03
C PRO A 66 -4.84 5.19 -25.04
N ASP A 67 -4.74 4.34 -26.07
CA ASP A 67 -3.50 3.59 -26.31
C ASP A 67 -2.40 4.61 -26.62
N GLU A 68 -1.50 4.78 -25.68
CA GLU A 68 -0.28 5.54 -25.95
C GLU A 68 0.49 4.82 -27.06
N GLN A 69 0.77 5.54 -28.14
CA GLN A 69 1.71 5.03 -29.11
C GLN A 69 3.01 4.74 -28.37
N PRO A 70 3.54 3.53 -28.43
CA PRO A 70 4.75 3.20 -27.71
C PRO A 70 5.81 4.20 -28.14
N VAL A 71 6.18 5.09 -27.20
CA VAL A 71 7.30 5.98 -27.41
C VAL A 71 8.44 5.05 -27.85
N LYS A 72 8.88 5.17 -29.09
CA LYS A 72 9.97 4.38 -29.67
C LYS A 72 11.31 4.72 -29.03
N GLN A 73 11.33 4.92 -27.73
CA GLN A 73 12.56 4.80 -26.99
C GLN A 73 12.91 3.32 -27.04
N LYS A 74 14.00 3.03 -27.74
CA LYS A 74 14.68 1.74 -27.69
C LYS A 74 15.12 1.49 -26.23
N TYR A 75 14.16 1.21 -25.35
CA TYR A 75 14.44 0.71 -24.01
C TYR A 75 14.86 -0.77 -24.15
N ASN A 76 16.09 -0.95 -24.67
CA ASN A 76 16.77 -2.22 -24.56
C ASN A 76 17.31 -2.40 -23.12
N LYS A 77 16.49 -1.96 -22.13
CA LYS A 77 16.81 -2.16 -20.73
C LYS A 77 16.42 -3.58 -20.39
N LYS A 78 17.41 -4.43 -20.17
CA LYS A 78 17.18 -5.76 -19.61
C LYS A 78 16.51 -5.56 -18.24
N PHE A 79 15.36 -6.19 -18.07
CA PHE A 79 14.67 -6.21 -16.78
C PHE A 79 15.59 -6.89 -15.75
N ASP A 80 15.74 -6.27 -14.59
CA ASP A 80 16.57 -6.80 -13.50
C ASP A 80 15.84 -7.91 -12.76
N ILE A 81 15.94 -9.13 -13.30
CA ILE A 81 15.29 -10.30 -12.70
C ILE A 81 15.90 -10.64 -11.34
N PHE A 82 17.22 -10.46 -11.16
CA PHE A 82 17.91 -10.83 -9.92
C PHE A 82 17.57 -9.86 -8.79
N GLY A 83 17.58 -8.54 -9.05
CA GLY A 83 17.13 -7.54 -8.08
C GLY A 83 15.69 -7.77 -7.70
N TYR A 84 14.80 -7.97 -8.68
CA TYR A 84 13.39 -8.24 -8.44
C TYR A 84 13.15 -9.53 -7.64
N ALA A 85 13.78 -10.64 -8.02
CA ALA A 85 13.63 -11.91 -7.31
C ALA A 85 14.13 -11.82 -5.86
N SER A 86 15.27 -11.16 -5.65
CA SER A 86 15.86 -11.02 -4.30
C SER A 86 14.96 -10.22 -3.36
N ILE A 87 14.36 -9.10 -3.81
CA ILE A 87 13.44 -8.31 -2.97
C ILE A 87 12.14 -9.07 -2.70
N VAL A 88 11.60 -9.81 -3.68
CA VAL A 88 10.41 -10.65 -3.49
C VAL A 88 10.65 -11.74 -2.46
N ILE A 89 11.79 -12.43 -2.54
CA ILE A 89 12.18 -13.47 -1.57
C ILE A 89 12.38 -12.84 -0.18
N ALA A 90 13.10 -11.73 -0.09
CA ALA A 90 13.36 -11.04 1.16
C ALA A 90 12.06 -10.63 1.87
N MET A 91 11.15 -9.97 1.14
CA MET A 91 9.87 -9.52 1.68
C MET A 91 8.93 -10.69 2.01
N GLY A 92 8.90 -11.74 1.17
CA GLY A 92 8.11 -12.94 1.43
C GLY A 92 8.57 -13.67 2.70
N CYS A 93 9.88 -13.87 2.85
CA CYS A 93 10.44 -14.48 4.06
C CYS A 93 10.19 -13.60 5.29
N LEU A 94 10.37 -12.28 5.19
CA LEU A 94 10.09 -11.33 6.27
C LEU A 94 8.63 -11.44 6.73
N GLN A 95 7.70 -11.42 5.78
CA GLN A 95 6.27 -11.53 6.06
C GLN A 95 5.95 -12.81 6.84
N VAL A 96 6.46 -13.96 6.39
CA VAL A 96 6.21 -15.24 7.06
C VAL A 96 6.84 -15.28 8.45
N VAL A 97 8.07 -14.78 8.61
CA VAL A 97 8.75 -14.73 9.92
C VAL A 97 7.98 -13.86 10.91
N LEU A 98 7.49 -12.68 10.48
CA LEU A 98 6.73 -11.78 11.35
C LEU A 98 5.33 -12.33 11.69
N ASP A 99 4.66 -12.99 10.73
CA ASP A 99 3.32 -13.55 10.93
C ASP A 99 3.34 -14.79 11.83
N LYS A 100 4.30 -15.68 11.63
CA LYS A 100 4.39 -16.97 12.33
C LYS A 100 5.31 -16.99 13.55
N GLY A 101 6.23 -16.01 13.64
CA GLY A 101 7.23 -15.97 14.70
C GLY A 101 6.64 -16.08 16.11
N GLN A 102 5.61 -15.28 16.41
CA GLN A 102 4.97 -15.31 17.73
C GLN A 102 4.26 -16.64 18.03
N GLN A 103 3.68 -17.30 17.03
CA GLN A 103 2.97 -18.57 17.19
C GLN A 103 3.91 -19.75 17.49
N HIS A 104 5.16 -19.63 17.04
CA HIS A 104 6.19 -20.67 17.12
C HIS A 104 7.39 -20.28 18.02
N ASN A 105 7.17 -19.41 19.00
CA ASN A 105 8.22 -18.94 19.92
C ASN A 105 9.47 -18.41 19.22
N TRP A 106 9.28 -17.77 18.05
CA TRP A 106 10.35 -17.16 17.26
C TRP A 106 11.45 -18.15 16.84
N PHE A 107 12.66 -17.97 17.33
CA PHE A 107 13.83 -18.72 16.87
C PHE A 107 13.99 -20.13 17.52
N ASP A 108 13.04 -20.59 18.29
CA ASP A 108 13.05 -21.97 18.82
C ASP A 108 12.82 -22.99 17.69
N GLU A 109 12.07 -22.58 16.65
CA GLU A 109 11.81 -23.41 15.48
C GLU A 109 12.88 -23.24 14.40
N THR A 110 13.48 -24.36 13.99
CA THR A 110 14.57 -24.39 13.01
C THR A 110 14.19 -23.75 11.66
N TRP A 111 12.97 -23.95 11.20
CA TRP A 111 12.53 -23.39 9.90
C TRP A 111 12.39 -21.85 9.93
N ILE A 112 12.02 -21.27 11.07
CA ILE A 112 11.98 -19.79 11.24
C ILE A 112 13.40 -19.23 11.20
N CYS A 113 14.36 -19.92 11.81
CA CYS A 113 15.77 -19.54 11.74
C CYS A 113 16.28 -19.53 10.29
N TRP A 114 15.96 -20.58 9.51
CA TRP A 114 16.33 -20.65 8.09
C TRP A 114 15.69 -19.54 7.28
N LEU A 115 14.38 -19.28 7.44
CA LEU A 115 13.69 -18.19 6.75
C LEU A 115 14.27 -16.82 7.12
N SER A 116 14.62 -16.60 8.39
CA SER A 116 15.27 -15.38 8.85
C SER A 116 16.65 -15.20 8.20
N GLY A 117 17.43 -16.28 8.10
CA GLY A 117 18.71 -16.30 7.41
C GLY A 117 18.58 -15.97 5.92
N ILE A 118 17.63 -16.60 5.23
CA ILE A 118 17.33 -16.32 3.82
C ILE A 118 16.86 -14.88 3.63
N CYS A 119 16.02 -14.37 4.54
CA CYS A 119 15.55 -12.99 4.52
C CYS A 119 16.71 -11.99 4.57
N ILE A 120 17.59 -12.12 5.57
CA ILE A 120 18.75 -11.25 5.76
C ILE A 120 19.69 -11.35 4.54
N PHE A 121 20.00 -12.56 4.11
CA PHE A 121 20.87 -12.78 2.94
C PHE A 121 20.27 -12.11 1.68
N SER A 122 18.98 -12.29 1.44
CA SER A 122 18.31 -11.71 0.27
C SER A 122 18.25 -10.19 0.32
N PHE A 123 18.06 -9.56 1.50
CA PHE A 123 18.16 -8.11 1.65
C PHE A 123 19.56 -7.58 1.40
N VAL A 124 20.60 -8.24 1.94
CA VAL A 124 22.00 -7.85 1.73
C VAL A 124 22.36 -8.00 0.25
N PHE A 125 21.98 -9.12 -0.36
CA PHE A 125 22.21 -9.36 -1.78
C PHE A 125 21.50 -8.30 -2.64
N PHE A 126 20.22 -8.02 -2.37
CA PHE A 126 19.46 -6.96 -3.04
C PHE A 126 20.17 -5.61 -2.93
N TYR A 127 20.58 -5.22 -1.71
CA TYR A 127 21.25 -3.93 -1.48
C TYR A 127 22.56 -3.81 -2.28
N VAL A 128 23.40 -4.82 -2.25
CA VAL A 128 24.68 -4.82 -2.98
C VAL A 128 24.44 -4.83 -4.49
N TRP A 129 23.52 -5.67 -4.96
CA TRP A 129 23.19 -5.79 -6.37
C TRP A 129 22.66 -4.47 -6.95
N GLU A 130 21.71 -3.82 -6.29
CA GLU A 130 21.12 -2.56 -6.73
C GLU A 130 22.12 -1.39 -6.77
N LEU A 131 23.16 -1.43 -5.94
CA LEU A 131 24.23 -0.41 -6.00
C LEU A 131 25.13 -0.56 -7.23
N GLU A 132 25.32 -1.78 -7.72
CA GLU A 132 26.24 -2.08 -8.83
C GLU A 132 25.51 -2.14 -10.18
N TYR A 133 24.24 -2.53 -10.18
CA TYR A 133 23.50 -2.72 -11.42
C TYR A 133 23.17 -1.39 -12.11
N LYS A 134 23.33 -1.37 -13.45
CA LYS A 134 23.15 -0.14 -14.25
C LYS A 134 21.71 0.34 -14.35
N TYR A 135 20.75 -0.57 -14.26
CA TYR A 135 19.32 -0.30 -14.38
C TYR A 135 18.55 -0.96 -13.23
N PRO A 136 18.76 -0.47 -11.98
CA PRO A 136 18.20 -1.07 -10.80
C PRO A 136 16.68 -1.01 -10.80
N VAL A 137 16.02 -1.95 -10.11
CA VAL A 137 14.56 -1.94 -9.87
C VAL A 137 14.21 -0.79 -8.95
N ILE A 138 15.02 -0.58 -7.92
CA ILE A 138 14.87 0.52 -6.96
C ILE A 138 16.20 1.28 -6.89
N ASP A 139 16.23 2.51 -7.31
CA ASP A 139 17.44 3.33 -7.19
C ASP A 139 17.66 3.75 -5.72
N ILE A 140 18.41 2.95 -4.99
CA ILE A 140 18.75 3.18 -3.57
C ILE A 140 19.52 4.50 -3.38
N ARG A 141 20.16 5.01 -4.44
CA ARG A 141 20.94 6.27 -4.37
C ARG A 141 20.05 7.49 -4.08
N VAL A 142 18.74 7.40 -4.35
CA VAL A 142 17.77 8.46 -4.02
C VAL A 142 17.72 8.72 -2.51
N PHE A 143 17.98 7.72 -1.67
CA PHE A 143 18.07 7.88 -0.20
C PHE A 143 19.25 8.73 0.28
N LYS A 144 20.18 9.11 -0.60
CA LYS A 144 21.21 10.11 -0.28
C LYS A 144 20.66 11.51 -0.11
N ASP A 145 19.51 11.81 -0.74
CA ASP A 145 18.79 13.06 -0.50
C ASP A 145 18.13 13.01 0.88
N ARG A 146 18.52 13.95 1.74
CA ARG A 146 17.99 14.04 3.11
C ARG A 146 16.49 14.27 3.15
N ASN A 147 15.94 15.10 2.23
CA ASN A 147 14.52 15.37 2.20
C ASN A 147 13.74 14.11 1.83
N PHE A 148 14.22 13.36 0.84
CA PHE A 148 13.62 12.09 0.45
C PHE A 148 13.69 11.06 1.58
N LEU A 149 14.84 10.94 2.23
CA LEU A 149 15.05 10.01 3.35
C LEU A 149 14.07 10.30 4.50
N PHE A 150 14.05 11.55 5.00
CA PHE A 150 13.15 11.91 6.10
C PHE A 150 11.68 11.82 5.72
N GLY A 151 11.31 12.21 4.50
CA GLY A 151 9.95 12.07 3.99
C GLY A 151 9.49 10.61 3.92
N THR A 152 10.39 9.71 3.48
CA THR A 152 10.11 8.27 3.43
C THR A 152 9.94 7.68 4.83
N PHE A 153 10.82 8.04 5.78
CA PHE A 153 10.69 7.57 7.16
C PHE A 153 9.41 8.09 7.82
N ALA A 154 9.10 9.37 7.68
CA ALA A 154 7.87 9.95 8.20
C ALA A 154 6.63 9.23 7.64
N SER A 155 6.60 9.02 6.31
CA SER A 155 5.52 8.28 5.65
C SER A 155 5.44 6.83 6.16
N ALA A 156 6.57 6.15 6.35
CA ALA A 156 6.60 4.79 6.89
C ALA A 156 5.98 4.72 8.29
N PHE A 157 6.36 5.62 9.21
CA PHE A 157 5.77 5.68 10.54
C PHE A 157 4.28 5.94 10.52
N ILE A 158 3.82 6.91 9.73
CA ILE A 158 2.40 7.21 9.57
C ILE A 158 1.65 5.97 9.08
N ASN A 159 2.18 5.28 8.06
CA ASN A 159 1.55 4.08 7.52
C ASN A 159 1.51 2.94 8.55
N VAL A 160 2.58 2.72 9.33
CA VAL A 160 2.58 1.72 10.41
C VAL A 160 1.44 1.99 11.40
N VAL A 161 1.28 3.23 11.86
CA VAL A 161 0.19 3.61 12.79
C VAL A 161 -1.18 3.40 12.15
N LEU A 162 -1.36 3.84 10.90
CA LEU A 162 -2.63 3.72 10.18
C LEU A 162 -3.05 2.25 9.99
N TYR A 163 -2.15 1.42 9.47
CA TYR A 163 -2.45 0.01 9.20
C TYR A 163 -2.54 -0.84 10.46
N SER A 164 -1.71 -0.57 11.48
CA SER A 164 -1.82 -1.26 12.76
C SER A 164 -3.18 -1.01 13.41
N THR A 165 -3.66 0.24 13.40
CA THR A 165 -4.98 0.57 13.95
C THR A 165 -6.12 -0.06 13.14
N LEU A 166 -5.96 -0.12 11.80
CA LEU A 166 -6.95 -0.73 10.92
C LEU A 166 -7.10 -2.23 11.19
N LEU A 167 -6.04 -2.90 11.60
CA LEU A 167 -6.00 -4.33 11.87
C LEU A 167 -6.33 -4.66 13.33
N LEU A 168 -5.70 -3.96 14.27
CA LEU A 168 -5.80 -4.28 15.69
C LEU A 168 -7.17 -3.96 16.30
N VAL A 169 -7.80 -2.86 15.87
CA VAL A 169 -9.10 -2.47 16.45
C VAL A 169 -10.21 -3.47 16.12
N PRO A 170 -10.43 -3.92 14.86
CA PRO A 170 -11.39 -4.98 14.58
C PRO A 170 -11.06 -6.31 15.29
N MET A 171 -9.78 -6.68 15.32
CA MET A 171 -9.33 -7.88 16.04
C MET A 171 -9.69 -7.83 17.53
N PHE A 172 -9.39 -6.71 18.19
CA PHE A 172 -9.71 -6.50 19.59
C PHE A 172 -11.21 -6.58 19.87
N VAL A 173 -12.00 -5.90 19.04
CA VAL A 173 -13.46 -5.84 19.21
C VAL A 173 -14.12 -7.20 18.97
N GLN A 174 -13.63 -7.97 17.99
CA GLN A 174 -14.15 -9.31 17.72
C GLN A 174 -13.71 -10.33 18.76
N SER A 175 -12.43 -10.32 19.18
CA SER A 175 -11.87 -11.34 20.05
C SER A 175 -12.20 -11.14 21.53
N LEU A 176 -12.25 -9.89 22.02
CA LEU A 176 -12.47 -9.59 23.44
C LEU A 176 -13.90 -9.14 23.75
N ILE A 177 -14.54 -8.40 22.84
CA ILE A 177 -15.90 -7.89 23.06
C ILE A 177 -16.95 -8.83 22.47
N GLY A 178 -16.53 -9.69 21.50
CA GLY A 178 -17.43 -10.68 20.88
C GLY A 178 -18.34 -10.09 19.81
N TYR A 179 -17.97 -8.94 19.21
CA TYR A 179 -18.78 -8.34 18.14
C TYR A 179 -18.66 -9.16 16.85
N SER A 180 -19.73 -9.13 16.06
CA SER A 180 -19.71 -9.72 14.72
C SER A 180 -18.77 -8.94 13.78
N PRO A 181 -18.27 -9.58 12.71
CA PRO A 181 -17.49 -8.91 11.66
C PRO A 181 -18.19 -7.66 11.10
N SER A 182 -19.50 -7.70 10.86
CA SER A 182 -20.28 -6.54 10.38
C SER A 182 -20.25 -5.37 11.36
N MET A 183 -20.44 -5.66 12.66
CA MET A 183 -20.43 -4.64 13.71
C MET A 183 -19.05 -4.03 13.87
N SER A 184 -17.99 -4.84 13.78
CA SER A 184 -16.61 -4.37 13.78
C SER A 184 -16.31 -3.43 12.62
N GLY A 185 -16.81 -3.77 11.41
CA GLY A 185 -16.69 -2.91 10.23
C GLY A 185 -17.44 -1.58 10.41
N LEU A 186 -18.64 -1.61 11.00
CA LEU A 186 -19.42 -0.41 11.28
C LEU A 186 -18.72 0.52 12.27
N LEU A 187 -18.05 -0.02 13.29
CA LEU A 187 -17.27 0.77 14.24
C LEU A 187 -16.08 1.52 13.59
N MET A 188 -15.59 1.04 12.45
CA MET A 188 -14.54 1.73 11.71
C MET A 188 -15.07 2.90 10.86
N PHE A 189 -16.37 2.95 10.61
CA PHE A 189 -16.98 3.96 9.74
C PHE A 189 -16.77 5.40 10.20
N PRO A 190 -16.95 5.78 11.51
CA PRO A 190 -16.70 7.15 11.94
C PRO A 190 -15.27 7.62 11.73
N ARG A 191 -14.27 6.76 12.01
CA ARG A 191 -12.86 7.06 11.74
C ARG A 191 -12.64 7.43 10.28
N ALA A 192 -13.26 6.73 9.46
CA ALA A 192 -13.23 6.82 8.04
C ALA A 192 -13.79 8.13 7.52
N VAL A 193 -14.94 8.52 8.02
CA VAL A 193 -15.56 9.82 7.71
C VAL A 193 -14.63 10.96 8.15
N VAL A 194 -14.04 10.88 9.32
CA VAL A 194 -13.09 11.89 9.81
C VAL A 194 -11.84 11.97 8.94
N CYS A 195 -11.27 10.84 8.55
CA CYS A 195 -10.13 10.81 7.62
C CYS A 195 -10.49 11.42 6.26
N PHE A 196 -11.68 11.14 5.74
CA PHE A 196 -12.16 11.69 4.49
C PHE A 196 -12.31 13.22 4.53
N ILE A 197 -12.97 13.73 5.59
CA ILE A 197 -13.11 15.17 5.80
C ILE A 197 -11.72 15.83 5.97
N GLY A 198 -10.85 15.20 6.76
CA GLY A 198 -9.48 15.68 6.97
C GLY A 198 -8.67 15.78 5.68
N LEU A 199 -8.81 14.80 4.78
CA LEU A 199 -8.13 14.83 3.49
C LEU A 199 -8.61 15.98 2.60
N ILE A 200 -9.93 16.21 2.54
CA ILE A 200 -10.49 17.34 1.79
C ILE A 200 -10.01 18.67 2.38
N ALA A 201 -10.06 18.80 3.70
CA ALA A 201 -9.59 20.00 4.40
C ALA A 201 -8.09 20.23 4.16
N ALA A 202 -7.26 19.18 4.24
CA ALA A 202 -5.83 19.27 3.95
C ALA A 202 -5.56 19.69 2.51
N GLY A 203 -6.34 19.18 1.55
CA GLY A 203 -6.27 19.59 0.14
C GLY A 203 -6.57 21.08 -0.08
N GLU A 204 -7.58 21.62 0.60
CA GLU A 204 -7.88 23.06 0.54
C GLU A 204 -6.82 23.90 1.26
N ILE A 205 -6.40 23.50 2.45
CA ILE A 205 -5.37 24.20 3.24
C ILE A 205 -4.03 24.24 2.49
N SER A 206 -3.69 23.19 1.74
CA SER A 206 -2.44 23.09 0.99
C SER A 206 -2.27 24.19 -0.09
N LYS A 207 -3.36 24.83 -0.49
CA LYS A 207 -3.31 25.97 -1.43
C LYS A 207 -2.78 27.25 -0.78
N TYR A 208 -2.88 27.37 0.53
CA TYR A 208 -2.58 28.57 1.30
C TYR A 208 -1.38 28.43 2.22
N VAL A 209 -0.98 27.20 2.54
CA VAL A 209 0.04 26.87 3.53
C VAL A 209 1.16 26.06 2.89
N GLU A 210 2.41 26.41 3.20
CA GLU A 210 3.56 25.62 2.72
C GLU A 210 3.50 24.18 3.24
N GLY A 211 3.85 23.23 2.39
CA GLY A 211 3.78 21.79 2.68
C GLY A 211 4.52 21.35 3.94
N ARG A 212 5.54 22.12 4.39
CA ARG A 212 6.25 21.85 5.64
C ARG A 212 5.38 22.06 6.88
N LEU A 213 4.55 23.11 6.87
CA LEU A 213 3.62 23.38 7.99
C LEU A 213 2.47 22.38 8.01
N LEU A 214 2.00 21.95 6.84
CA LEU A 214 0.98 20.89 6.74
C LEU A 214 1.43 19.53 7.30
N ALA A 215 2.72 19.23 7.25
CA ALA A 215 3.26 17.99 7.80
C ALA A 215 3.39 17.99 9.34
N ILE A 216 3.24 19.15 9.99
CA ILE A 216 3.35 19.33 11.44
C ILE A 216 1.95 19.32 12.10
N ILE A 217 0.90 19.64 11.37
CA ILE A 217 -0.50 19.66 11.83
C ILE A 217 -1.13 18.28 11.63
#